data_a82236540f7f637fec19378fe77972f8
#
_entry.id   a82236540f7f637fec19378fe77972f8
#
_cell.length_a   1.000
_cell.length_b   1.000
_cell.length_c   1.000
_cell.angle_alpha   90.00
_cell.angle_beta   90.00
_cell.angle_gamma   90.00
#
_symmetry.space_group_name_H-M   'P 1'
#
loop_
_entity.id
_entity.type
_entity.pdbx_description
1 polymer ?
#
loop_
_entity_poly.entity_id
_entity_poly.type
_entity_poly.pdbx_seq_one_letter_code
_entity_poly.pdbx_strand_id
1 'polypeptide(L)'
;MALKEKEPYELLKTKAIYAILDGDTTLGSYYFEDGTSISVSMPYLSGPDLCDISSLFGLPETYSWGGSNLSRWQYLDNLMAFCIKNRRCSDLLAYLFRKEQFTKMLSGRGAHEIDAAYNYIVHQTIEAINGQLYFGGHELSVIGQQFLVKKIGAKTITFAKRGEVDESIERLILEGLK
;
A
#
# COMPACT_ATOMS: atom_id res chain seq x y z
N MET A 1 31.08 8.90 12.03
CA MET A 1 29.67 9.32 11.95
C MET A 1 28.88 8.20 11.26
N ALA A 2 28.05 7.48 11.98
CA ALA A 2 27.19 6.48 11.36
C ALA A 2 26.17 7.23 10.46
N LEU A 3 26.15 6.91 9.17
CA LEU A 3 25.11 7.36 8.28
C LEU A 3 23.79 6.84 8.83
N LYS A 4 22.91 7.74 9.23
CA LYS A 4 21.56 7.39 9.69
C LYS A 4 20.89 6.67 8.53
N GLU A 5 20.58 5.39 8.68
CA GLU A 5 19.82 4.67 7.66
C GLU A 5 18.53 5.42 7.39
N LYS A 6 18.28 5.69 6.12
CA LYS A 6 17.07 6.35 5.67
C LYS A 6 15.89 5.45 5.95
N GLU A 7 14.82 6.01 6.53
CA GLU A 7 13.58 5.27 6.74
C GLU A 7 13.10 4.64 5.43
N PRO A 8 12.91 3.29 5.35
CA PRO A 8 12.58 2.62 4.09
C PRO A 8 11.31 3.14 3.41
N TYR A 9 10.31 3.58 4.18
CA TYR A 9 9.08 4.14 3.63
C TYR A 9 9.31 5.45 2.85
N GLU A 10 10.42 6.14 3.05
CA GLU A 10 10.78 7.32 2.24
C GLU A 10 10.90 6.99 0.75
N LEU A 11 11.18 5.74 0.40
CA LEU A 11 11.26 5.26 -0.97
C LEU A 11 9.90 5.27 -1.68
N LEU A 12 8.80 5.29 -0.95
CA LEU A 12 7.45 5.42 -1.49
C LEU A 12 7.13 6.86 -1.95
N LYS A 13 7.93 7.84 -1.53
CA LYS A 13 7.71 9.25 -1.79
C LYS A 13 8.18 9.65 -3.19
N THR A 14 7.55 9.09 -4.20
CA THR A 14 7.76 9.45 -5.60
C THR A 14 6.43 9.72 -6.28
N LYS A 15 6.43 10.58 -7.29
CA LYS A 15 5.21 10.88 -8.07
C LYS A 15 4.65 9.64 -8.75
N ALA A 16 5.50 8.74 -9.23
CA ALA A 16 5.07 7.50 -9.88
C ALA A 16 4.29 6.60 -8.92
N ILE A 17 4.77 6.42 -7.69
CA ILE A 17 4.08 5.62 -6.67
C ILE A 17 2.81 6.32 -6.21
N TYR A 18 2.83 7.62 -6.02
CA TYR A 18 1.64 8.39 -5.67
C TYR A 18 0.54 8.29 -6.74
N ALA A 19 0.92 8.34 -8.02
CA ALA A 19 -0.04 8.15 -9.12
C ALA A 19 -0.66 6.75 -9.13
N ILE A 20 0.08 5.74 -8.68
CA ILE A 20 -0.45 4.39 -8.48
C ILE A 20 -1.44 4.37 -7.30
N LEU A 21 -1.04 4.94 -6.16
CA LEU A 21 -1.84 4.89 -4.92
C LEU A 21 -3.11 5.74 -5.00
N ASP A 22 -3.10 6.86 -5.71
CA ASP A 22 -4.26 7.75 -5.80
C ASP A 22 -5.23 7.42 -6.95
N GLY A 23 -4.94 6.38 -7.71
CA GLY A 23 -5.80 5.87 -8.76
C GLY A 23 -5.62 6.51 -10.12
N ASP A 24 -4.58 7.34 -10.33
CA ASP A 24 -4.29 7.94 -11.63
C ASP A 24 -3.72 6.95 -12.64
N THR A 25 -2.95 5.96 -12.17
CA THR A 25 -2.29 4.99 -13.02
C THR A 25 -3.18 3.78 -13.30
N THR A 26 -3.43 3.49 -14.58
CA THR A 26 -4.12 2.28 -15.02
C THR A 26 -3.08 1.21 -15.35
N LEU A 27 -3.27 0.01 -14.77
CA LEU A 27 -2.35 -1.14 -14.90
C LEU A 27 -2.88 -2.23 -15.83
N GLY A 28 -3.83 -1.89 -16.70
CA GLY A 28 -4.47 -2.83 -17.60
C GLY A 28 -5.96 -3.00 -17.31
N SER A 29 -6.52 -4.13 -17.68
CA SER A 29 -7.94 -4.43 -17.54
C SER A 29 -8.15 -5.78 -16.88
N TYR A 30 -9.20 -5.88 -16.08
CA TYR A 30 -9.70 -7.14 -15.54
C TYR A 30 -11.02 -7.50 -16.20
N TYR A 31 -11.12 -8.72 -16.70
CA TYR A 31 -12.31 -9.22 -17.40
C TYR A 31 -13.10 -10.15 -16.50
N PHE A 32 -14.40 -9.87 -16.35
CA PHE A 32 -15.33 -10.77 -15.68
C PHE A 32 -15.80 -11.88 -16.63
N GLU A 33 -16.37 -12.94 -16.08
CA GLU A 33 -16.87 -14.08 -16.87
C GLU A 33 -17.97 -13.69 -17.87
N ASP A 34 -18.74 -12.62 -17.58
CA ASP A 34 -19.77 -12.09 -18.47
C ASP A 34 -19.20 -11.28 -19.67
N GLY A 35 -17.89 -11.16 -19.79
CA GLY A 35 -17.18 -10.44 -20.84
C GLY A 35 -17.05 -8.93 -20.60
N THR A 36 -17.64 -8.40 -19.53
CA THR A 36 -17.42 -7.01 -19.12
C THR A 36 -16.06 -6.86 -18.46
N SER A 37 -15.52 -5.63 -18.45
CA SER A 37 -14.21 -5.34 -17.89
C SER A 37 -14.21 -4.08 -17.04
N ILE A 38 -13.23 -4.01 -16.16
CA ILE A 38 -12.89 -2.80 -15.41
C ILE A 38 -11.41 -2.48 -15.58
N SER A 39 -11.04 -1.22 -15.42
CA SER A 39 -9.64 -0.82 -15.36
C SER A 39 -9.01 -1.34 -14.08
N VAL A 40 -7.80 -1.88 -14.20
CA VAL A 40 -6.98 -2.25 -13.04
C VAL A 40 -6.27 -1.01 -12.55
N SER A 41 -6.77 -0.45 -11.47
CA SER A 41 -6.21 0.72 -10.79
C SER A 41 -6.67 0.73 -9.35
N MET A 42 -5.94 1.46 -8.51
CA MET A 42 -6.45 1.80 -7.18
C MET A 42 -7.67 2.72 -7.34
N PRO A 43 -8.57 2.76 -6.34
CA PRO A 43 -9.68 3.71 -6.35
C PRO A 43 -9.19 5.15 -6.51
N TYR A 44 -9.86 5.92 -7.35
CA TYR A 44 -9.54 7.32 -7.53
C TYR A 44 -9.79 8.10 -6.23
N LEU A 45 -8.76 8.80 -5.78
CA LEU A 45 -8.82 9.68 -4.61
C LEU A 45 -8.80 11.13 -5.07
N SER A 46 -9.90 11.83 -4.85
CA SER A 46 -9.98 13.27 -5.11
C SER A 46 -9.21 14.08 -4.07
N GLY A 47 -9.02 15.38 -4.33
CA GLY A 47 -8.44 16.28 -3.32
C GLY A 47 -9.19 16.25 -1.99
N PRO A 48 -10.54 16.38 -1.99
CA PRO A 48 -11.34 16.22 -0.76
C PRO A 48 -11.15 14.86 -0.07
N ASP A 49 -11.09 13.76 -0.83
CA ASP A 49 -10.87 12.43 -0.26
C ASP A 49 -9.52 12.37 0.48
N LEU A 50 -8.47 12.92 -0.11
CA LEU A 50 -7.14 12.96 0.49
C LEU A 50 -7.09 13.82 1.75
N CYS A 51 -7.82 14.94 1.76
CA CYS A 51 -7.97 15.77 2.96
C CYS A 51 -8.70 15.01 4.08
N ASP A 52 -9.74 14.27 3.76
CA ASP A 52 -10.49 13.47 4.73
C ASP A 52 -9.60 12.36 5.32
N ILE A 53 -8.85 11.67 4.47
CA ILE A 53 -7.89 10.64 4.93
C ILE A 53 -6.82 11.26 5.82
N SER A 54 -6.26 12.41 5.42
CA SER A 54 -5.25 13.12 6.22
C SER A 54 -5.78 13.44 7.61
N SER A 55 -6.99 13.97 7.69
CA SER A 55 -7.66 14.28 8.97
C SER A 55 -7.89 13.03 9.81
N LEU A 56 -8.29 11.92 9.17
CA LEU A 56 -8.48 10.64 9.84
C LEU A 56 -7.18 10.13 10.49
N PHE A 57 -6.03 10.37 9.86
CA PHE A 57 -4.72 9.97 10.38
C PHE A 57 -4.11 10.99 11.35
N GLY A 58 -4.77 12.09 11.61
CA GLY A 58 -4.34 13.09 12.57
C GLY A 58 -3.62 14.30 11.99
N LEU A 59 -3.57 14.42 10.65
CA LEU A 59 -3.08 15.59 9.94
C LEU A 59 -4.28 16.40 9.42
N PRO A 60 -4.74 17.44 10.15
CA PRO A 60 -5.88 18.22 9.69
C PRO A 60 -5.59 18.91 8.36
N GLU A 61 -6.38 18.60 7.36
CA GLU A 61 -6.33 19.23 6.04
C GLU A 61 -7.73 19.63 5.60
N THR A 62 -7.84 20.79 4.99
CA THR A 62 -9.11 21.27 4.46
C THR A 62 -8.96 21.56 2.98
N TYR A 63 -9.86 21.01 2.20
CA TYR A 63 -9.97 21.32 0.78
C TYR A 63 -10.85 22.58 0.59
N SER A 64 -10.31 23.58 -0.08
CA SER A 64 -11.03 24.83 -0.31
C SER A 64 -11.39 25.00 -1.78
N TRP A 65 -12.67 24.96 -2.08
CA TRP A 65 -13.18 25.19 -3.44
C TRP A 65 -12.95 26.65 -3.84
N GLY A 66 -12.21 26.89 -4.94
CA GLY A 66 -11.93 28.22 -5.46
C GLY A 66 -10.71 28.92 -4.89
N GLY A 67 -9.93 28.27 -4.05
CA GLY A 67 -8.63 28.75 -3.53
C GLY A 67 -7.43 28.10 -4.23
N SER A 68 -6.22 28.45 -3.81
CA SER A 68 -4.97 27.80 -4.25
C SER A 68 -4.78 26.50 -3.49
N ASN A 69 -5.53 25.46 -3.88
CA ASN A 69 -5.36 24.13 -3.32
C ASN A 69 -4.04 23.50 -3.78
N LEU A 70 -3.52 22.63 -2.95
CA LEU A 70 -2.45 21.74 -3.35
C LEU A 70 -2.95 20.76 -4.42
N SER A 71 -2.04 20.25 -5.23
CA SER A 71 -2.35 19.14 -6.13
C SER A 71 -2.57 17.86 -5.33
N ARG A 72 -3.24 16.88 -5.94
CA ARG A 72 -3.50 15.58 -5.28
C ARG A 72 -2.21 14.92 -4.79
N TRP A 73 -1.17 14.93 -5.60
CA TRP A 73 0.10 14.33 -5.19
C TRP A 73 0.74 15.06 -4.01
N GLN A 74 0.54 16.38 -3.87
CA GLN A 74 1.06 17.14 -2.73
C GLN A 74 0.32 16.80 -1.44
N TYR A 75 -1.00 16.63 -1.49
CA TYR A 75 -1.76 16.14 -0.33
C TYR A 75 -1.30 14.76 0.09
N LEU A 76 -1.08 13.86 -0.88
CA LEU A 76 -0.60 12.52 -0.58
C LEU A 76 0.83 12.53 -0.06
N ASP A 77 1.70 13.39 -0.58
CA ASP A 77 3.07 13.55 -0.09
C ASP A 77 3.11 14.05 1.36
N ASN A 78 2.30 15.05 1.68
CA ASN A 78 2.18 15.56 3.04
C ASN A 78 1.67 14.48 4.00
N LEU A 79 0.67 13.73 3.58
CA LEU A 79 0.12 12.62 4.38
C LEU A 79 1.16 11.51 4.59
N MET A 80 1.87 11.14 3.55
CA MET A 80 2.92 10.12 3.63
C MET A 80 4.04 10.56 4.57
N ALA A 81 4.52 11.80 4.44
CA ALA A 81 5.56 12.36 5.30
C ALA A 81 5.11 12.37 6.78
N PHE A 82 3.86 12.75 7.03
CA PHE A 82 3.28 12.74 8.38
C PHE A 82 3.22 11.31 8.95
N CYS A 83 2.78 10.34 8.15
CA CYS A 83 2.69 8.94 8.57
C CYS A 83 4.07 8.31 8.80
N ILE A 84 5.07 8.67 8.00
CA ILE A 84 6.45 8.24 8.22
C ILE A 84 6.95 8.75 9.57
N LYS A 85 6.77 10.04 9.83
CA LYS A 85 7.19 10.67 11.09
C LYS A 85 6.54 10.02 12.32
N ASN A 86 5.27 9.64 12.20
CA ASN A 86 4.47 9.08 13.30
C ASN A 86 4.42 7.54 13.26
N ARG A 87 5.23 6.89 12.43
CA ARG A 87 5.29 5.42 12.30
C ARG A 87 3.95 4.76 11.97
N ARG A 88 3.18 5.41 11.09
CA ARG A 88 1.84 4.95 10.66
C ARG A 88 1.73 4.64 9.18
N CYS A 89 2.86 4.46 8.47
CA CYS A 89 2.82 4.15 7.03
C CYS A 89 2.15 2.82 6.73
N SER A 90 2.41 1.79 7.53
CA SER A 90 1.74 0.50 7.36
C SER A 90 0.22 0.65 7.52
N ASP A 91 -0.23 1.40 8.51
CA ASP A 91 -1.66 1.68 8.73
C ASP A 91 -2.28 2.43 7.55
N LEU A 92 -1.57 3.43 7.02
CA LEU A 92 -2.03 4.18 5.85
C LEU A 92 -2.20 3.27 4.63
N LEU A 93 -1.19 2.46 4.34
CA LEU A 93 -1.26 1.53 3.21
C LEU A 93 -2.37 0.49 3.42
N ALA A 94 -2.50 -0.06 4.62
CA ALA A 94 -3.60 -0.97 4.95
C ALA A 94 -4.97 -0.32 4.74
N TYR A 95 -5.12 0.96 5.09
CA TYR A 95 -6.33 1.72 4.85
C TYR A 95 -6.63 1.88 3.36
N LEU A 96 -5.63 2.28 2.57
CA LEU A 96 -5.78 2.51 1.12
C LEU A 96 -6.09 1.22 0.37
N PHE A 97 -5.52 0.09 0.78
CA PHE A 97 -5.68 -1.21 0.13
C PHE A 97 -6.87 -2.03 0.63
N ARG A 98 -7.58 -1.60 1.66
CA ARG A 98 -8.70 -2.39 2.18
C ARG A 98 -9.84 -2.49 1.17
N LYS A 99 -10.54 -3.62 1.20
CA LYS A 99 -11.60 -3.94 0.22
C LYS A 99 -12.69 -2.88 0.15
N GLU A 100 -13.05 -2.27 1.28
CA GLU A 100 -14.09 -1.25 1.38
C GLU A 100 -13.80 -0.01 0.50
N GLN A 101 -12.52 0.28 0.23
CA GLN A 101 -12.14 1.38 -0.66
C GLN A 101 -12.56 1.11 -2.12
N PHE A 102 -12.76 -0.14 -2.48
CA PHE A 102 -13.12 -0.57 -3.83
C PHE A 102 -14.63 -0.67 -4.05
N THR A 103 -15.44 -0.23 -3.11
CA THR A 103 -16.90 -0.35 -3.17
C THR A 103 -17.48 0.28 -4.43
N LYS A 104 -17.05 1.48 -4.82
CA LYS A 104 -17.53 2.14 -6.04
C LYS A 104 -17.16 1.37 -7.31
N MET A 105 -15.94 0.86 -7.37
CA MET A 105 -15.44 0.16 -8.57
C MET A 105 -16.12 -1.18 -8.78
N LEU A 106 -16.48 -1.86 -7.70
CA LEU A 106 -16.95 -3.24 -7.71
C LEU A 106 -18.43 -3.36 -7.32
N SER A 107 -19.14 -2.24 -7.21
CA SER A 107 -20.57 -2.25 -6.90
C SER A 107 -21.37 -2.97 -7.97
N GLY A 108 -22.42 -3.68 -7.58
CA GLY A 108 -23.28 -4.44 -8.48
C GLY A 108 -22.76 -5.83 -8.86
N ARG A 109 -21.60 -6.23 -8.34
CA ARG A 109 -21.03 -7.57 -8.55
C ARG A 109 -21.36 -8.49 -7.37
N GLY A 110 -21.34 -9.80 -7.62
CA GLY A 110 -21.46 -10.80 -6.55
C GLY A 110 -20.19 -10.86 -5.69
N ALA A 111 -20.33 -11.35 -4.46
CA ALA A 111 -19.21 -11.40 -3.51
C ALA A 111 -17.98 -12.14 -4.07
N HIS A 112 -18.20 -13.26 -4.78
CA HIS A 112 -17.13 -14.03 -5.39
C HIS A 112 -16.39 -13.24 -6.48
N GLU A 113 -17.10 -12.51 -7.32
CA GLU A 113 -16.53 -11.65 -8.35
C GLU A 113 -15.76 -10.47 -7.74
N ILE A 114 -16.30 -9.87 -6.67
CA ILE A 114 -15.65 -8.80 -5.92
C ILE A 114 -14.31 -9.28 -5.37
N ASP A 115 -14.29 -10.42 -4.71
CA ASP A 115 -13.07 -10.98 -4.13
C ASP A 115 -12.01 -11.27 -5.19
N ALA A 116 -12.41 -11.88 -6.30
CA ALA A 116 -11.48 -12.21 -7.39
C ALA A 116 -10.89 -10.95 -8.03
N ALA A 117 -11.72 -9.95 -8.36
CA ALA A 117 -11.28 -8.69 -8.94
C ALA A 117 -10.41 -7.89 -7.98
N TYR A 118 -10.82 -7.77 -6.72
CA TYR A 118 -10.05 -7.09 -5.67
C TYR A 118 -8.66 -7.69 -5.50
N ASN A 119 -8.56 -8.99 -5.34
CA ASN A 119 -7.29 -9.67 -5.18
C ASN A 119 -6.38 -9.47 -6.39
N TYR A 120 -6.92 -9.52 -7.60
CA TYR A 120 -6.18 -9.25 -8.82
C TYR A 120 -5.64 -7.82 -8.87
N ILE A 121 -6.49 -6.83 -8.58
CA ILE A 121 -6.10 -5.41 -8.60
C ILE A 121 -5.02 -5.13 -7.56
N VAL A 122 -5.18 -5.62 -6.34
CA VAL A 122 -4.19 -5.43 -5.27
C VAL A 122 -2.85 -6.06 -5.66
N HIS A 123 -2.86 -7.29 -6.20
CA HIS A 123 -1.65 -7.96 -6.66
C HIS A 123 -0.93 -7.14 -7.73
N GLN A 124 -1.64 -6.70 -8.77
CA GLN A 124 -1.06 -5.89 -9.85
C GLN A 124 -0.52 -4.55 -9.34
N THR A 125 -1.20 -3.94 -8.39
CA THR A 125 -0.78 -2.67 -7.79
C THR A 125 0.52 -2.84 -7.00
N ILE A 126 0.62 -3.86 -6.17
CA ILE A 126 1.85 -4.16 -5.42
C ILE A 126 3.00 -4.48 -6.36
N GLU A 127 2.77 -5.27 -7.42
CA GLU A 127 3.77 -5.55 -8.45
C GLU A 127 4.28 -4.26 -9.12
N ALA A 128 3.38 -3.33 -9.44
CA ALA A 128 3.75 -2.05 -10.05
C ALA A 128 4.59 -1.17 -9.09
N ILE A 129 4.22 -1.12 -7.81
CA ILE A 129 5.00 -0.43 -6.78
C ILE A 129 6.37 -1.08 -6.64
N ASN A 130 6.42 -2.40 -6.61
CA ASN A 130 7.68 -3.17 -6.51
C ASN A 130 8.57 -2.96 -7.73
N GLY A 131 7.99 -2.77 -8.92
CA GLY A 131 8.75 -2.37 -10.10
C GLY A 131 9.49 -1.03 -9.91
N GLN A 132 8.88 -0.08 -9.23
CA GLN A 132 9.52 1.20 -8.89
C GLN A 132 10.58 1.04 -7.80
N LEU A 133 10.31 0.25 -6.77
CA LEU A 133 11.23 0.04 -5.64
C LEU A 133 12.42 -0.85 -6.01
N TYR A 134 12.29 -1.68 -7.03
CA TYR A 134 13.32 -2.64 -7.47
C TYR A 134 14.66 -1.95 -7.77
N PHE A 135 14.63 -0.80 -8.45
CA PHE A 135 15.84 -0.06 -8.81
C PHE A 135 16.62 0.44 -7.59
N GLY A 136 15.96 0.63 -6.47
CA GLY A 136 16.59 0.96 -5.19
C GLY A 136 16.88 -0.27 -4.32
N GLY A 137 16.69 -1.47 -4.85
CA GLY A 137 16.95 -2.72 -4.12
C GLY A 137 15.96 -3.03 -3.01
N HIS A 138 14.75 -2.50 -3.09
CA HIS A 138 13.71 -2.67 -2.07
C HIS A 138 12.42 -3.26 -2.67
N GLU A 139 11.59 -3.76 -1.80
CA GLU A 139 10.27 -4.29 -2.13
C GLU A 139 9.25 -3.97 -1.03
N LEU A 140 8.00 -3.84 -1.42
CA LEU A 140 6.85 -3.76 -0.52
C LEU A 140 6.33 -5.17 -0.29
N SER A 141 6.33 -5.61 0.95
CA SER A 141 5.80 -6.91 1.38
C SER A 141 4.56 -6.71 2.23
N VAL A 142 3.57 -7.55 2.00
CA VAL A 142 2.35 -7.59 2.80
C VAL A 142 2.34 -8.88 3.60
N ILE A 143 2.32 -8.74 4.93
CA ILE A 143 2.29 -9.86 5.86
C ILE A 143 1.10 -9.65 6.78
N GLY A 144 0.02 -10.43 6.56
CA GLY A 144 -1.25 -10.17 7.22
C GLY A 144 -1.80 -8.80 6.80
N GLN A 145 -1.93 -7.89 7.75
CA GLN A 145 -2.37 -6.51 7.52
C GLN A 145 -1.21 -5.50 7.58
N GLN A 146 0.02 -5.97 7.64
CA GLN A 146 1.20 -5.13 7.69
C GLN A 146 1.82 -4.96 6.31
N PHE A 147 2.12 -3.71 5.98
CA PHE A 147 2.79 -3.31 4.74
C PHE A 147 4.20 -2.83 5.09
N LEU A 148 5.20 -3.58 4.66
CA LEU A 148 6.60 -3.34 5.00
C LEU A 148 7.43 -3.08 3.76
N VAL A 149 8.19 -1.99 3.75
CA VAL A 149 9.22 -1.75 2.74
C VAL A 149 10.53 -2.30 3.29
N LYS A 150 11.10 -3.28 2.61
CA LYS A 150 12.32 -3.96 3.03
C LYS A 150 13.30 -4.14 1.87
N LYS A 151 14.56 -4.40 2.18
CA LYS A 151 15.55 -4.78 1.16
C LYS A 151 15.17 -6.12 0.52
N ILE A 152 15.35 -6.23 -0.80
CA ILE A 152 15.10 -7.47 -1.53
C ILE A 152 15.99 -8.58 -0.95
N GLY A 153 15.38 -9.75 -0.67
CA GLY A 153 16.05 -10.90 -0.07
C GLY A 153 16.26 -10.82 1.44
N ALA A 154 15.83 -9.73 2.10
CA ALA A 154 15.84 -9.65 3.56
C ALA A 154 14.81 -10.62 4.15
N LYS A 155 15.23 -11.45 5.09
CA LYS A 155 14.33 -12.33 5.82
C LYS A 155 13.46 -11.49 6.76
N THR A 156 12.15 -11.66 6.64
CA THR A 156 11.21 -11.07 7.58
C THR A 156 11.11 -12.00 8.78
N ILE A 157 11.53 -11.51 9.96
CA ILE A 157 11.30 -12.21 11.21
C ILE A 157 9.90 -11.83 11.67
N THR A 158 8.95 -12.74 11.49
CA THR A 158 7.63 -12.61 12.09
C THR A 158 7.73 -13.10 13.53
N PHE A 159 7.52 -12.20 14.47
CA PHE A 159 7.31 -12.62 15.85
C PHE A 159 5.92 -13.22 15.94
N ALA A 160 5.83 -14.56 15.96
CA ALA A 160 4.58 -15.25 16.23
C ALA A 160 4.01 -14.78 17.57
N LYS A 161 2.69 -14.62 17.64
CA LYS A 161 2.01 -14.42 18.93
C LYS A 161 2.45 -15.54 19.88
N ARG A 162 2.75 -15.18 21.11
CA ARG A 162 3.14 -16.12 22.18
C ARG A 162 2.26 -17.37 22.14
N GLY A 163 2.83 -18.52 21.76
CA GLY A 163 2.14 -19.81 21.73
C GLY A 163 2.23 -20.60 20.42
N GLU A 164 2.55 -19.95 19.30
CA GLU A 164 2.82 -20.65 18.03
C GLU A 164 4.30 -20.57 17.72
N VAL A 165 5.06 -21.53 18.23
CA VAL A 165 6.42 -21.77 17.75
C VAL A 165 6.25 -22.53 16.43
N ASP A 166 6.54 -21.89 15.32
CA ASP A 166 6.55 -22.55 14.03
C ASP A 166 7.64 -23.62 14.05
N GLU A 167 7.28 -24.89 13.83
CA GLU A 167 8.21 -26.01 13.76
C GLU A 167 9.37 -25.76 12.79
N SER A 168 9.18 -24.90 11.79
CA SER A 168 10.21 -24.50 10.84
C SER A 168 11.33 -23.67 11.50
N ILE A 169 11.02 -22.88 12.54
CA ILE A 169 12.00 -22.08 13.26
C ILE A 169 12.81 -22.97 14.21
N GLU A 170 12.18 -23.93 14.89
CA GLU A 170 12.89 -24.91 15.71
C GLU A 170 13.86 -25.75 14.89
N ARG A 171 13.47 -26.14 13.67
CA ARG A 171 14.32 -26.89 12.74
C ARG A 171 15.56 -26.09 12.32
N LEU A 172 15.40 -24.80 12.03
CA LEU A 172 16.50 -23.89 11.65
C LEU A 172 17.47 -23.66 12.82
N ILE A 173 16.97 -23.56 14.05
CA ILE A 173 17.80 -23.41 15.25
C ILE A 173 18.60 -24.68 15.52
N LEU A 174 17.98 -25.85 15.37
CA LEU A 174 18.64 -27.15 15.58
C LEU A 174 19.68 -27.48 14.50
N GLU A 175 19.46 -27.06 13.24
CA GLU A 175 20.42 -27.22 12.14
C GLU A 175 21.61 -26.26 12.26
N GLY A 176 21.43 -25.08 12.86
CA GLY A 176 22.49 -24.09 13.11
C GLY A 176 23.41 -24.42 14.29
N LEU A 177 23.08 -25.42 15.07
CA LEU A 177 23.85 -25.85 16.27
C LEU A 177 24.69 -27.12 16.09
N LYS A 178 24.76 -27.64 14.85
CA LYS A 178 25.62 -28.82 14.51
C LYS A 178 26.97 -28.41 13.96
#